data_b86213e965691fa41d3f7613e4de3a6f
#
_entry.id   b86213e965691fa41d3f7613e4de3a6f
#
_cell.length_a   1.000
_cell.length_b   1.000
_cell.length_c   1.000
_cell.angle_alpha   90.00
_cell.angle_beta   90.00
_cell.angle_gamma   90.00
#
_symmetry.space_group_name_H-M   'P 1'
#
loop_
_entity.id
_entity.type
_entity.pdbx_description
1 polymer ?
#
loop_
_entity_poly.entity_id
_entity_poly.type
_entity_poly.pdbx_seq_one_letter_code
_entity_poly.pdbx_strand_id
1 'polypeptide(L)'
;DLSQSRGLGDVYKRQVGCPIKTDWFNARLDKGAGRINSVRIPYVVDKAVEVLKDFDTIIIIGARRPVAFFAYPNKPGVLTQDSTKFFELASISDDITTVVEELSDRIGISNNTPSTISKFDIPDIPKGPINPMSLGMVLGALIPENAIIVDESVTTGREFFYQTSGSHPHTWLNNCGGSIGFGMPVAIGAAISSPSQKVISLEGDGSAMYTVCLLYTSDAADDNRC
;
A
#
# COMPACT_ATOMS: atom_id res chain seq x y z
N ASP A 1 8.38 -3.18 -15.92
CA ASP A 1 7.13 -2.43 -15.76
C ASP A 1 6.23 -3.18 -14.77
N LEU A 2 6.28 -2.80 -13.49
CA LEU A 2 5.46 -3.35 -12.41
C LEU A 2 3.95 -3.17 -12.65
N SER A 3 3.57 -2.46 -13.72
CA SER A 3 2.17 -2.23 -14.07
C SER A 3 1.46 -3.50 -14.57
N GLN A 4 2.18 -4.42 -15.15
CA GLN A 4 1.60 -5.65 -15.72
C GLN A 4 1.44 -6.79 -14.69
N SER A 5 2.22 -6.81 -13.60
CA SER A 5 2.09 -7.82 -12.55
C SER A 5 0.83 -7.66 -11.67
N ARG A 6 0.07 -6.59 -11.87
CA ARG A 6 -1.03 -6.14 -11.00
C ARG A 6 -2.27 -7.05 -11.01
N GLY A 7 -2.48 -7.81 -12.08
CA GLY A 7 -3.61 -8.74 -12.19
C GLY A 7 -3.29 -10.18 -11.77
N LEU A 8 -2.02 -10.56 -11.81
CA LEU A 8 -1.61 -11.95 -11.65
C LEU A 8 -1.83 -12.51 -10.24
N GLY A 9 -1.51 -11.74 -9.21
CA GLY A 9 -1.74 -12.15 -7.83
C GLY A 9 -3.22 -12.41 -7.51
N ASP A 10 -4.12 -11.67 -8.13
CA ASP A 10 -5.56 -11.80 -7.89
C ASP A 10 -6.20 -12.92 -8.72
N VAL A 11 -5.71 -13.14 -9.92
CA VAL A 11 -6.06 -14.32 -10.74
C VAL A 11 -5.68 -15.59 -10.00
N TYR A 12 -4.50 -15.61 -9.36
CA TYR A 12 -4.04 -16.71 -8.53
C TYR A 12 -4.99 -16.98 -7.34
N LYS A 13 -5.41 -15.94 -6.63
CA LYS A 13 -6.36 -16.02 -5.52
C LYS A 13 -7.68 -16.67 -5.94
N ARG A 14 -8.18 -16.32 -7.12
CA ARG A 14 -9.48 -16.81 -7.60
C ARG A 14 -9.51 -18.33 -7.85
N GLN A 15 -8.44 -18.88 -8.36
CA GLN A 15 -8.40 -20.29 -8.76
C GLN A 15 -7.96 -21.24 -7.64
N VAL A 16 -7.09 -20.78 -6.76
CA VAL A 16 -6.55 -21.57 -5.65
C VAL A 16 -7.12 -21.17 -4.29
N GLY A 17 -7.93 -20.10 -4.22
CA GLY A 17 -8.54 -19.62 -2.98
C GLY A 17 -7.55 -18.96 -2.01
N CYS A 18 -6.31 -18.70 -2.42
CA CYS A 18 -5.28 -18.11 -1.57
C CYS A 18 -5.50 -16.62 -1.34
N PRO A 19 -5.65 -16.14 -0.11
CA PRO A 19 -5.72 -14.71 0.18
C PRO A 19 -4.37 -14.03 -0.04
N ILE A 20 -4.39 -12.84 -0.65
CA ILE A 20 -3.19 -12.03 -0.83
C ILE A 20 -3.07 -11.04 0.31
N LYS A 21 -1.90 -11.03 0.94
CA LYS A 21 -1.52 -10.07 1.97
C LYS A 21 -0.30 -9.31 1.50
N THR A 22 -0.23 -8.02 1.86
CA THR A 22 0.95 -7.20 1.62
C THR A 22 1.55 -6.78 2.96
N ASP A 23 2.84 -6.50 2.96
CA ASP A 23 3.49 -5.89 4.11
C ASP A 23 2.87 -4.53 4.41
N TRP A 24 2.89 -4.12 5.68
CA TRP A 24 2.43 -2.79 6.10
C TRP A 24 3.23 -1.68 5.43
N PHE A 25 4.53 -1.84 5.35
CA PHE A 25 5.47 -0.87 4.77
C PHE A 25 5.87 -1.18 3.32
N ASN A 26 4.92 -1.59 2.52
CA ASN A 26 5.16 -1.79 1.09
C ASN A 26 5.44 -0.44 0.41
N ALA A 27 6.59 -0.32 -0.27
CA ALA A 27 7.06 0.93 -0.83
C ALA A 27 6.08 1.59 -1.82
N ARG A 28 5.48 0.76 -2.69
CA ARG A 28 4.58 1.21 -3.75
C ARG A 28 3.46 0.22 -3.97
N LEU A 29 2.25 0.73 -4.06
CA LEU A 29 1.07 -0.03 -4.45
C LEU A 29 0.25 0.79 -5.44
N ASP A 30 -0.30 0.14 -6.44
CA ASP A 30 -1.30 0.75 -7.30
C ASP A 30 -2.69 0.39 -6.80
N LYS A 31 -3.51 1.41 -6.61
CA LYS A 31 -4.79 1.35 -5.93
C LYS A 31 -5.90 2.01 -6.72
N GLY A 32 -7.10 1.93 -6.17
CA GLY A 32 -8.30 2.50 -6.78
C GLY A 32 -9.07 1.49 -7.61
N ALA A 33 -10.10 1.96 -8.27
CA ALA A 33 -10.96 1.16 -9.12
C ALA A 33 -10.18 0.41 -10.21
N GLY A 34 -10.57 -0.82 -10.45
CA GLY A 34 -9.87 -1.67 -11.43
C GLY A 34 -8.53 -2.24 -10.95
N ARG A 35 -8.12 -1.95 -9.72
CA ARG A 35 -6.88 -2.48 -9.09
C ARG A 35 -7.21 -3.54 -8.05
N ILE A 36 -6.23 -4.38 -7.75
CA ILE A 36 -6.38 -5.41 -6.72
C ILE A 36 -6.61 -4.75 -5.36
N ASN A 37 -7.64 -5.16 -4.65
CA ASN A 37 -7.86 -4.76 -3.27
C ASN A 37 -6.97 -5.61 -2.34
N SER A 38 -5.71 -5.21 -2.18
CA SER A 38 -4.78 -5.89 -1.28
C SER A 38 -5.08 -5.55 0.18
N VAL A 39 -4.94 -6.55 1.04
CA VAL A 39 -5.11 -6.40 2.49
C VAL A 39 -3.74 -6.41 3.14
N ARG A 40 -3.41 -5.34 3.85
CA ARG A 40 -2.14 -5.24 4.60
C ARG A 40 -2.15 -6.17 5.82
N ILE A 41 -1.02 -6.78 6.11
CA ILE A 41 -0.78 -7.42 7.42
C ILE A 41 -0.78 -6.29 8.45
N PRO A 42 -1.58 -6.36 9.53
CA PRO A 42 -1.66 -5.28 10.50
C PRO A 42 -0.31 -4.97 11.16
N TYR A 43 -0.04 -3.68 11.40
CA TYR A 43 1.14 -3.24 12.13
C TYR A 43 1.14 -3.70 13.60
N VAL A 44 -0.03 -3.73 14.23
CA VAL A 44 -0.20 -4.14 15.63
C VAL A 44 -0.01 -5.65 15.74
N VAL A 45 0.98 -6.08 16.53
CA VAL A 45 1.43 -7.47 16.64
C VAL A 45 0.29 -8.45 16.91
N ASP A 46 -0.56 -8.20 17.90
CA ASP A 46 -1.66 -9.11 18.25
C ASP A 46 -2.65 -9.28 17.09
N LYS A 47 -2.95 -8.21 16.37
CA LYS A 47 -3.81 -8.25 15.19
C LYS A 47 -3.15 -8.99 14.03
N ALA A 48 -1.84 -8.82 13.85
CA ALA A 48 -1.10 -9.52 12.81
C ALA A 48 -1.06 -11.03 13.08
N VAL A 49 -0.77 -11.44 14.32
CA VAL A 49 -0.82 -12.84 14.75
C VAL A 49 -2.21 -13.43 14.52
N GLU A 50 -3.27 -12.71 14.90
CA GLU A 50 -4.65 -13.17 14.70
C GLU A 50 -4.98 -13.39 13.22
N VAL A 51 -4.52 -12.49 12.35
CA VAL A 51 -4.75 -12.58 10.89
C VAL A 51 -3.95 -13.72 10.26
N LEU A 52 -2.81 -14.07 10.82
CA LEU A 52 -1.89 -15.07 10.24
C LEU A 52 -2.01 -16.46 10.84
N LYS A 53 -2.70 -16.61 11.97
CA LYS A 53 -2.78 -17.89 12.72
C LYS A 53 -3.41 -19.05 11.93
N ASP A 54 -4.31 -18.75 10.98
CA ASP A 54 -5.07 -19.76 10.25
C ASP A 54 -4.36 -20.23 8.96
N PHE A 55 -3.13 -19.76 8.71
CA PHE A 55 -2.37 -20.14 7.52
C PHE A 55 -1.34 -21.23 7.84
N ASP A 56 -1.56 -22.41 7.33
CA ASP A 56 -0.60 -23.52 7.42
C ASP A 56 0.59 -23.35 6.46
N THR A 57 0.38 -22.65 5.34
CA THR A 57 1.40 -22.41 4.32
C THR A 57 1.31 -20.98 3.83
N ILE A 58 2.45 -20.33 3.74
CA ILE A 58 2.60 -18.97 3.20
C ILE A 58 3.58 -19.00 2.03
N ILE A 59 3.12 -18.52 0.87
CA ILE A 59 3.95 -18.33 -0.31
C ILE A 59 4.47 -16.89 -0.30
N ILE A 60 5.78 -16.74 -0.35
CA ILE A 60 6.46 -15.44 -0.35
C ILE A 60 6.85 -15.07 -1.78
N ILE A 61 6.47 -13.87 -2.20
CA ILE A 61 6.77 -13.34 -3.53
C ILE A 61 7.32 -11.92 -3.35
N GLY A 62 8.61 -11.72 -3.56
CA GLY A 62 9.29 -10.43 -3.42
C GLY A 62 9.14 -9.78 -2.04
N ALA A 63 8.96 -10.59 -1.00
CA ALA A 63 8.71 -10.13 0.36
C ALA A 63 9.58 -10.88 1.37
N ARG A 64 9.54 -10.47 2.62
CA ARG A 64 10.16 -11.18 3.74
C ARG A 64 9.11 -11.94 4.54
N ARG A 65 9.56 -12.89 5.34
CA ARG A 65 8.67 -13.55 6.31
C ARG A 65 8.07 -12.53 7.26
N PRO A 66 6.78 -12.65 7.62
CA PRO A 66 6.13 -11.74 8.53
C PRO A 66 6.77 -11.78 9.92
N VAL A 67 7.33 -10.66 10.34
CA VAL A 67 7.91 -10.44 11.66
C VAL A 67 7.39 -9.14 12.26
N ALA A 68 7.42 -9.02 13.58
CA ALA A 68 7.10 -7.77 14.26
C ALA A 68 8.11 -6.69 13.86
N PHE A 69 7.61 -5.47 13.63
CA PHE A 69 8.47 -4.37 13.19
C PHE A 69 9.52 -3.97 14.23
N PHE A 70 9.12 -4.00 15.50
CA PHE A 70 10.01 -3.79 16.64
C PHE A 70 9.93 -4.97 17.62
N ALA A 71 10.97 -5.15 18.42
CA ALA A 71 10.97 -6.06 19.56
C ALA A 71 10.13 -5.45 20.71
N TYR A 72 8.84 -5.77 20.73
CA TYR A 72 7.95 -5.30 21.79
C TYR A 72 8.03 -6.22 23.01
N PRO A 73 8.08 -5.65 24.25
CA PRO A 73 8.02 -6.47 25.46
C PRO A 73 6.78 -7.37 25.49
N ASN A 74 6.96 -8.63 25.83
CA ASN A 74 5.90 -9.63 25.94
C ASN A 74 5.07 -9.88 24.66
N LYS A 75 5.64 -9.59 23.48
CA LYS A 75 5.04 -9.89 22.18
C LYS A 75 5.97 -10.79 21.37
N PRO A 76 5.42 -11.67 20.52
CA PRO A 76 6.23 -12.51 19.65
C PRO A 76 6.92 -11.65 18.58
N GLY A 77 8.17 -12.00 18.27
CA GLY A 77 8.90 -11.40 17.12
C GLY A 77 8.46 -12.01 15.80
N VAL A 78 8.12 -13.30 15.79
CA VAL A 78 7.56 -14.01 14.63
C VAL A 78 6.04 -13.97 14.72
N LEU A 79 5.38 -13.58 13.62
CA LEU A 79 3.93 -13.33 13.59
C LEU A 79 3.10 -14.56 13.19
N THR A 80 3.76 -15.64 12.80
CA THR A 80 3.14 -16.90 12.37
C THR A 80 3.34 -17.99 13.40
N GLN A 81 2.56 -19.06 13.29
CA GLN A 81 2.78 -20.25 14.12
C GLN A 81 4.08 -20.97 13.73
N ASP A 82 4.70 -21.69 14.67
CA ASP A 82 5.92 -22.47 14.42
C ASP A 82 5.70 -23.57 13.38
N SER A 83 4.47 -24.06 13.25
CA SER A 83 4.06 -25.05 12.26
C SER A 83 3.85 -24.50 10.85
N THR A 84 3.79 -23.18 10.67
CA THR A 84 3.55 -22.55 9.37
C THR A 84 4.71 -22.82 8.41
N LYS A 85 4.40 -23.41 7.27
CA LYS A 85 5.37 -23.67 6.21
C LYS A 85 5.53 -22.45 5.32
N PHE A 86 6.77 -22.16 4.92
CA PHE A 86 7.09 -21.07 4.00
C PHE A 86 7.63 -21.62 2.69
N PHE A 87 7.10 -21.12 1.61
CA PHE A 87 7.60 -21.37 0.27
C PHE A 87 7.94 -20.04 -0.39
N GLU A 88 9.22 -19.80 -0.67
CA GLU A 88 9.66 -18.61 -1.40
C GLU A 88 9.60 -18.90 -2.90
N LEU A 89 8.66 -18.26 -3.57
CA LEU A 89 8.47 -18.38 -5.03
C LEU A 89 9.42 -17.46 -5.78
N ALA A 90 9.60 -16.24 -5.28
CA ALA A 90 10.53 -15.27 -5.82
C ALA A 90 11.05 -14.37 -4.70
N SER A 91 12.36 -14.11 -4.70
CA SER A 91 13.02 -13.14 -3.82
C SER A 91 12.93 -11.72 -4.39
N ILE A 92 13.37 -10.73 -3.62
CA ILE A 92 13.42 -9.33 -4.07
C ILE A 92 14.47 -9.07 -5.16
N SER A 93 15.39 -10.00 -5.38
CA SER A 93 16.45 -9.92 -6.40
C SER A 93 16.07 -10.63 -7.71
N ASP A 94 14.96 -11.35 -7.72
CA ASP A 94 14.48 -12.05 -8.91
C ASP A 94 13.61 -11.13 -9.78
N ASP A 95 13.45 -11.47 -11.05
CA ASP A 95 12.43 -10.87 -11.91
C ASP A 95 11.05 -11.42 -11.52
N ILE A 96 10.45 -10.78 -10.51
CA ILE A 96 9.17 -11.20 -9.93
C ILE A 96 8.08 -11.26 -10.99
N THR A 97 8.09 -10.33 -11.95
CA THR A 97 7.09 -10.29 -13.02
C THR A 97 7.15 -11.56 -13.85
N THR A 98 8.31 -11.89 -14.38
CA THR A 98 8.52 -13.11 -15.15
C THR A 98 8.17 -14.37 -14.36
N VAL A 99 8.58 -14.47 -13.10
CA VAL A 99 8.28 -15.64 -12.25
C VAL A 99 6.76 -15.82 -12.06
N VAL A 100 6.03 -14.73 -11.83
CA VAL A 100 4.56 -14.80 -11.63
C VAL A 100 3.84 -15.09 -12.96
N GLU A 101 4.32 -14.56 -14.08
CA GLU A 101 3.79 -14.86 -15.42
C GLU A 101 3.99 -16.35 -15.77
N GLU A 102 5.19 -16.88 -15.58
CA GLU A 102 5.45 -18.31 -15.81
C GLU A 102 4.58 -19.21 -14.92
N LEU A 103 4.41 -18.84 -13.64
CA LEU A 103 3.50 -19.57 -12.77
C LEU A 103 2.07 -19.56 -13.31
N SER A 104 1.60 -18.38 -13.72
CA SER A 104 0.25 -18.19 -14.28
C SER A 104 0.03 -19.08 -15.51
N ASP A 105 1.01 -19.15 -16.40
CA ASP A 105 0.97 -20.00 -17.61
C ASP A 105 0.96 -21.48 -17.24
N ARG A 106 1.83 -21.90 -16.33
CA ARG A 106 1.92 -23.30 -15.89
C ARG A 106 0.64 -23.83 -15.25
N ILE A 107 -0.09 -22.98 -14.52
CA ILE A 107 -1.38 -23.35 -13.92
C ILE A 107 -2.59 -23.00 -14.79
N GLY A 108 -2.36 -22.48 -16.01
CA GLY A 108 -3.39 -22.27 -17.03
C GLY A 108 -4.36 -21.14 -16.74
N ILE A 109 -3.94 -20.07 -16.04
CA ILE A 109 -4.81 -18.96 -15.63
C ILE A 109 -4.46 -17.60 -16.26
N SER A 110 -3.47 -17.56 -17.13
CA SER A 110 -2.95 -16.31 -17.74
C SER A 110 -4.00 -15.45 -18.45
N ASN A 111 -5.07 -16.06 -18.94
CA ASN A 111 -6.16 -15.36 -19.64
C ASN A 111 -7.39 -15.08 -18.75
N ASN A 112 -7.32 -15.36 -17.47
CA ASN A 112 -8.47 -15.20 -16.59
C ASN A 112 -8.58 -13.77 -16.03
N THR A 113 -9.80 -13.26 -15.96
CA THR A 113 -10.05 -11.96 -15.33
C THR A 113 -9.92 -12.09 -13.81
N PRO A 114 -9.20 -11.17 -13.14
CA PRO A 114 -9.10 -11.14 -11.69
C PRO A 114 -10.46 -11.03 -11.00
N SER A 115 -10.65 -11.72 -9.88
CA SER A 115 -11.94 -11.77 -9.19
C SER A 115 -12.11 -10.71 -8.10
N THR A 116 -11.00 -10.18 -7.57
CA THR A 116 -10.99 -9.28 -6.41
C THR A 116 -10.44 -7.91 -6.84
N ILE A 117 -11.17 -7.26 -7.74
CA ILE A 117 -10.87 -5.92 -8.21
C ILE A 117 -11.71 -4.94 -7.42
N SER A 118 -11.11 -3.84 -6.98
CA SER A 118 -11.84 -2.72 -6.37
C SER A 118 -12.82 -2.16 -7.39
N LYS A 119 -14.08 -2.04 -6.99
CA LYS A 119 -15.10 -1.37 -7.78
C LYS A 119 -14.92 0.13 -7.65
N PHE A 120 -15.34 0.86 -8.68
CA PHE A 120 -15.43 2.31 -8.59
C PHE A 120 -16.56 2.67 -7.62
N ASP A 121 -16.18 3.27 -6.50
CA ASP A 121 -17.12 3.63 -5.42
C ASP A 121 -16.53 4.83 -4.68
N ILE A 122 -16.97 6.01 -5.08
CA ILE A 122 -16.49 7.27 -4.51
C ILE A 122 -17.37 7.59 -3.29
N PRO A 123 -16.80 7.77 -2.10
CA PRO A 123 -17.55 8.14 -0.93
C PRO A 123 -18.17 9.54 -1.06
N ASP A 124 -19.33 9.73 -0.48
CA ASP A 124 -19.91 11.06 -0.33
C ASP A 124 -19.03 11.94 0.56
N ILE A 125 -18.89 13.21 0.18
CA ILE A 125 -18.12 14.16 1.00
C ILE A 125 -18.91 14.45 2.28
N PRO A 126 -18.38 14.08 3.45
CA PRO A 126 -19.08 14.25 4.72
C PRO A 126 -19.20 15.72 5.09
N LYS A 127 -20.28 16.05 5.80
CA LYS A 127 -20.50 17.37 6.40
C LYS A 127 -20.22 17.29 7.90
N GLY A 128 -19.70 18.36 8.47
CA GLY A 128 -19.47 18.45 9.91
C GLY A 128 -17.98 18.58 10.29
N PRO A 129 -17.61 18.28 11.53
CA PRO A 129 -16.24 18.45 12.00
C PRO A 129 -15.26 17.48 11.31
N ILE A 130 -14.03 17.98 11.09
CA ILE A 130 -12.95 17.17 10.54
C ILE A 130 -12.48 16.17 11.60
N ASN A 131 -12.40 14.90 11.20
CA ASN A 131 -11.81 13.81 11.95
C ASN A 131 -11.10 12.84 10.97
N PRO A 132 -10.32 11.86 11.43
CA PRO A 132 -9.60 10.94 10.54
C PRO A 132 -10.51 10.22 9.54
N MET A 133 -11.71 9.83 9.96
CA MET A 133 -12.68 9.16 9.08
C MET A 133 -13.17 10.10 7.98
N SER A 134 -13.66 11.29 8.37
CA SER A 134 -14.18 12.27 7.39
C SER A 134 -13.09 12.75 6.43
N LEU A 135 -11.86 12.91 6.91
CA LEU A 135 -10.72 13.28 6.07
C LEU A 135 -10.38 12.20 5.04
N GLY A 136 -10.39 10.93 5.45
CA GLY A 136 -10.18 9.82 4.52
C GLY A 136 -11.27 9.69 3.46
N MET A 137 -12.53 9.97 3.81
CA MET A 137 -13.63 10.02 2.84
C MET A 137 -13.46 11.17 1.85
N VAL A 138 -13.08 12.36 2.32
CA VAL A 138 -12.78 13.50 1.44
C VAL A 138 -11.62 13.17 0.50
N LEU A 139 -10.54 12.57 1.02
CA LEU A 139 -9.42 12.10 0.21
C LEU A 139 -9.91 11.12 -0.86
N GLY A 140 -10.70 10.11 -0.46
CA GLY A 140 -11.28 9.12 -1.38
C GLY A 140 -12.13 9.73 -2.48
N ALA A 141 -12.88 10.80 -2.15
CA ALA A 141 -13.74 11.51 -3.10
C ALA A 141 -12.96 12.39 -4.08
N LEU A 142 -11.81 12.94 -3.67
CA LEU A 142 -11.11 13.99 -4.42
C LEU A 142 -9.82 13.53 -5.10
N ILE A 143 -9.34 12.32 -4.87
CA ILE A 143 -8.14 11.80 -5.57
C ILE A 143 -8.38 11.82 -7.08
N PRO A 144 -7.57 12.58 -7.84
CA PRO A 144 -7.66 12.57 -9.30
C PRO A 144 -7.18 11.23 -9.89
N GLU A 145 -7.64 10.94 -11.08
CA GLU A 145 -7.14 9.79 -11.83
C GLU A 145 -5.63 9.90 -12.07
N ASN A 146 -4.93 8.78 -11.89
CA ASN A 146 -3.48 8.67 -12.03
C ASN A 146 -2.66 9.55 -11.05
N ALA A 147 -3.26 10.03 -9.97
CA ALA A 147 -2.51 10.74 -8.93
C ALA A 147 -1.46 9.84 -8.26
N ILE A 148 -0.45 10.47 -7.68
CA ILE A 148 0.53 9.84 -6.81
C ILE A 148 0.26 10.33 -5.39
N ILE A 149 -0.06 9.40 -4.49
CA ILE A 149 -0.23 9.67 -3.07
C ILE A 149 1.04 9.27 -2.34
N VAL A 150 1.61 10.18 -1.57
CA VAL A 150 2.76 9.90 -0.69
C VAL A 150 2.23 9.93 0.74
N ASP A 151 2.27 8.79 1.41
CA ASP A 151 1.63 8.63 2.72
C ASP A 151 2.64 8.54 3.86
N GLU A 152 2.74 9.61 4.59
CA GLU A 152 3.40 9.71 5.90
C GLU A 152 2.45 10.21 7.00
N SER A 153 1.16 10.01 6.84
CA SER A 153 0.11 10.45 7.78
C SER A 153 0.10 9.70 9.12
N VAL A 154 0.90 8.65 9.22
CA VAL A 154 1.17 7.85 10.43
C VAL A 154 -0.12 7.44 11.15
N THR A 155 -0.43 8.08 12.29
CA THR A 155 -1.56 7.68 13.13
C THR A 155 -2.90 8.13 12.56
N THR A 156 -2.98 9.35 12.04
CA THR A 156 -4.23 9.94 11.52
C THR A 156 -4.70 9.21 10.26
N GLY A 157 -3.76 8.80 9.41
CA GLY A 157 -4.06 8.21 8.10
C GLY A 157 -4.21 6.69 8.07
N ARG A 158 -4.27 6.01 9.20
CA ARG A 158 -4.32 4.53 9.23
C ARG A 158 -5.40 3.92 8.36
N GLU A 159 -6.54 4.58 8.24
CA GLU A 159 -7.68 4.13 7.46
C GLU A 159 -7.71 4.69 6.03
N PHE A 160 -6.91 5.72 5.70
CA PHE A 160 -6.93 6.37 4.38
C PHE A 160 -6.68 5.38 3.26
N PHE A 161 -5.76 4.44 3.49
CA PHE A 161 -5.47 3.38 2.54
C PHE A 161 -6.71 2.57 2.16
N TYR A 162 -7.56 2.23 3.10
CA TYR A 162 -8.78 1.45 2.84
C TYR A 162 -9.90 2.31 2.27
N GLN A 163 -10.05 3.54 2.76
CA GLN A 163 -11.08 4.48 2.32
C GLN A 163 -10.93 4.94 0.88
N THR A 164 -9.71 4.85 0.33
CA THR A 164 -9.40 5.21 -1.06
C THR A 164 -9.45 4.04 -2.03
N SER A 165 -9.87 2.86 -1.58
CA SER A 165 -9.87 1.65 -2.43
C SER A 165 -10.80 1.74 -3.64
N GLY A 166 -11.93 2.46 -3.52
CA GLY A 166 -12.90 2.68 -4.60
C GLY A 166 -12.67 3.95 -5.41
N SER A 167 -11.69 4.76 -5.06
CA SER A 167 -11.36 6.02 -5.75
C SER A 167 -10.83 5.77 -7.17
N HIS A 168 -10.60 6.84 -7.92
CA HIS A 168 -9.91 6.75 -9.21
C HIS A 168 -8.58 5.98 -9.09
N PRO A 169 -8.12 5.29 -10.15
CA PRO A 169 -6.82 4.62 -10.16
C PRO A 169 -5.69 5.58 -9.80
N HIS A 170 -4.87 5.22 -8.84
CA HIS A 170 -3.77 6.05 -8.34
C HIS A 170 -2.61 5.18 -7.83
N THR A 171 -1.43 5.77 -7.74
CA THR A 171 -0.26 5.15 -7.11
C THR A 171 -0.17 5.59 -5.65
N TRP A 172 0.11 4.66 -4.76
CA TRP A 172 0.32 4.90 -3.34
C TRP A 172 1.76 4.58 -2.96
N LEU A 173 2.50 5.60 -2.55
CA LEU A 173 3.86 5.48 -2.01
C LEU A 173 3.78 5.54 -0.50
N ASN A 174 4.42 4.61 0.15
CA ASN A 174 4.32 4.43 1.59
C ASN A 174 5.69 4.54 2.26
N ASN A 175 5.70 4.98 3.50
CA ASN A 175 6.91 5.08 4.30
C ASN A 175 7.56 3.69 4.48
N CYS A 176 8.72 3.49 3.88
CA CYS A 176 9.49 2.27 4.03
C CYS A 176 10.28 2.27 5.34
N GLY A 177 10.14 1.20 6.11
CA GLY A 177 10.92 1.02 7.33
C GLY A 177 10.58 1.97 8.48
N GLY A 178 9.42 2.67 8.45
CA GLY A 178 9.01 3.58 9.50
C GLY A 178 9.90 4.83 9.63
N SER A 179 10.60 5.20 8.57
CA SER A 179 11.55 6.32 8.53
C SER A 179 10.79 7.64 8.34
N ILE A 180 10.46 8.34 9.42
CA ILE A 180 9.76 9.62 9.37
C ILE A 180 10.64 10.74 8.78
N GLY A 181 9.98 11.69 8.09
CA GLY A 181 10.64 12.68 7.24
C GLY A 181 10.78 12.24 5.77
N PHE A 182 10.18 11.11 5.43
CA PHE A 182 10.17 10.52 4.09
C PHE A 182 9.23 11.26 3.13
N GLY A 183 8.08 11.73 3.60
CA GLY A 183 6.97 12.13 2.75
C GLY A 183 7.30 13.28 1.81
N MET A 184 7.74 14.42 2.33
CA MET A 184 8.05 15.60 1.52
C MET A 184 9.13 15.35 0.46
N PRO A 185 10.32 14.75 0.78
CA PRO A 185 11.33 14.47 -0.24
C PRO A 185 10.83 13.56 -1.33
N VAL A 186 10.05 12.54 -0.99
CA VAL A 186 9.50 11.61 -1.97
C VAL A 186 8.42 12.27 -2.82
N ALA A 187 7.59 13.13 -2.23
CA ALA A 187 6.58 13.89 -2.98
C ALA A 187 7.21 14.83 -4.01
N ILE A 188 8.28 15.54 -3.63
CA ILE A 188 9.04 16.40 -4.54
C ILE A 188 9.68 15.57 -5.67
N GLY A 189 10.35 14.46 -5.31
CA GLY A 189 10.93 13.54 -6.29
C GLY A 189 9.89 12.96 -7.25
N ALA A 190 8.71 12.61 -6.76
CA ALA A 190 7.61 12.12 -7.58
C ALA A 190 7.09 13.21 -8.54
N ALA A 191 6.95 14.45 -8.06
CA ALA A 191 6.51 15.57 -8.88
C ALA A 191 7.51 15.89 -10.01
N ILE A 192 8.80 15.85 -9.71
CA ILE A 192 9.86 16.07 -10.71
C ILE A 192 9.88 14.94 -11.74
N SER A 193 9.74 13.69 -11.30
CA SER A 193 9.80 12.52 -12.19
C SER A 193 8.53 12.32 -13.02
N SER A 194 7.41 12.85 -12.58
CA SER A 194 6.09 12.67 -13.20
C SER A 194 5.31 13.99 -13.26
N PRO A 195 5.79 15.00 -14.02
CA PRO A 195 5.24 16.36 -14.00
C PRO A 195 3.79 16.47 -14.52
N SER A 196 3.29 15.45 -15.21
CA SER A 196 1.91 15.39 -15.69
C SER A 196 0.93 14.80 -14.66
N GLN A 197 1.42 14.25 -13.55
CA GLN A 197 0.61 13.62 -12.52
C GLN A 197 0.46 14.54 -11.31
N LYS A 198 -0.72 14.58 -10.71
CA LYS A 198 -0.91 15.29 -9.44
C LYS A 198 -0.28 14.46 -8.32
N VAL A 199 0.61 15.08 -7.55
CA VAL A 199 1.18 14.49 -6.33
C VAL A 199 0.46 15.07 -5.12
N ILE A 200 0.07 14.20 -4.19
CA ILE A 200 -0.58 14.57 -2.93
C ILE A 200 0.24 13.96 -1.80
N SER A 201 0.82 14.80 -0.94
CA SER A 201 1.55 14.37 0.25
C SER A 201 0.63 14.41 1.46
N LEU A 202 0.57 13.31 2.18
CA LEU A 202 -0.19 13.14 3.43
C LEU A 202 0.81 13.08 4.57
N GLU A 203 0.89 14.15 5.34
CA GLU A 203 1.92 14.31 6.35
C GLU A 203 1.35 14.27 7.77
N GLY A 204 2.04 13.58 8.67
CA GLY A 204 1.89 13.82 10.10
C GLY A 204 2.68 15.07 10.49
N ASP A 205 2.14 15.91 11.38
CA ASP A 205 2.75 17.17 11.80
C ASP A 205 4.19 16.99 12.32
N GLY A 206 4.41 16.00 13.18
CA GLY A 206 5.74 15.68 13.69
C GLY A 206 6.70 15.14 12.62
N SER A 207 6.20 14.31 11.71
CA SER A 207 6.99 13.75 10.60
C SER A 207 7.44 14.83 9.62
N ALA A 208 6.53 15.72 9.26
CA ALA A 208 6.78 16.84 8.36
C ALA A 208 7.93 17.74 8.84
N MET A 209 8.05 17.93 10.15
CA MET A 209 9.09 18.80 10.74
C MET A 209 10.52 18.29 10.52
N TYR A 210 10.72 17.00 10.23
CA TYR A 210 12.06 16.46 9.94
C TYR A 210 12.65 17.01 8.63
N THR A 211 11.80 17.34 7.67
CA THR A 211 12.23 17.76 6.31
C THR A 211 11.47 18.98 5.80
N VAL A 212 10.87 19.76 6.69
CA VAL A 212 10.08 20.95 6.33
C VAL A 212 10.85 21.97 5.49
N CYS A 213 12.18 22.01 5.61
CA CYS A 213 13.04 22.87 4.79
C CYS A 213 12.93 22.60 3.29
N LEU A 214 12.47 21.44 2.88
CA LEU A 214 12.26 21.10 1.47
C LEU A 214 11.10 21.87 0.82
N LEU A 215 10.20 22.45 1.60
CA LEU A 215 9.16 23.34 1.07
C LEU A 215 9.75 24.56 0.35
N TYR A 216 10.94 25.04 0.75
CA TYR A 216 11.63 26.12 0.05
C TYR A 216 12.10 25.76 -1.36
N THR A 217 12.10 24.48 -1.71
CA THR A 217 12.47 23.98 -3.03
C THR A 217 11.26 23.53 -3.85
N SER A 218 10.05 23.76 -3.35
CA SER A 218 8.80 23.40 -4.01
C SER A 218 7.98 24.65 -4.30
N ASP A 219 7.20 24.64 -5.38
CA ASP A 219 6.26 25.71 -5.72
C ASP A 219 5.21 25.97 -4.64
N ALA A 220 4.99 25.00 -3.75
CA ALA A 220 4.10 25.17 -2.60
C ALA A 220 4.57 26.26 -1.62
N ALA A 221 5.86 26.59 -1.58
CA ALA A 221 6.41 27.67 -0.76
C ALA A 221 6.13 29.06 -1.34
N ASP A 222 5.92 29.15 -2.65
CA ASP A 222 5.69 30.40 -3.39
C ASP A 222 4.21 30.73 -3.58
N ASP A 223 3.31 29.78 -3.27
CA ASP A 223 1.87 29.99 -3.36
C ASP A 223 1.34 30.76 -2.15
N ASN A 224 1.36 32.08 -2.25
CA ASN A 224 0.80 33.00 -1.25
C ASN A 224 -0.74 32.99 -1.17
N ARG A 225 -1.40 31.98 -1.71
CA ARG A 225 -2.85 31.79 -1.64
C ARG A 225 -3.21 31.02 -0.39
N CYS A 226 -3.17 31.68 0.74
CA CYS A 226 -3.82 31.24 1.97
C CYS A 226 -5.27 31.74 1.98
#